data_8aeba619b4b1317091ffc591b22efa10
#
_entry.id   8aeba619b4b1317091ffc591b22efa10
#
_cell.length_a   1.000
_cell.length_b   1.000
_cell.length_c   1.000
_cell.angle_alpha   90.00
_cell.angle_beta   90.00
_cell.angle_gamma   90.00
#
_symmetry.space_group_name_H-M   'P 1'
#
loop_
_entity.id
_entity.type
_entity.pdbx_description
1 polymer ?
#
loop_
_entity_poly.entity_id
_entity_poly.type
_entity_poly.pdbx_seq_one_letter_code
_entity_poly.pdbx_strand_id
1 'polypeptide(L)'
;VDPNDPAFSKPSKPIGPVYTQAQADAVAKQRHWAMGPDGKGYRRLVASPKPVSIPALNAIRWLLAHGSLVIAAGGGGIPITRKPDGVGMQGVEAVIDKDLCSSLLAIELQADRLIIATDVAAVYLNWGQADARALVNTTPEELAGYAFATGSMAPKVAAACAFVRATGKRAVIGSLEQIEDMLAGHAGTQISPIAYQVAS
;
A
#
# COMPACT_ATOMS: atom_id res chain seq x y z
N VAL A 1 -9.76 10.85 3.26
CA VAL A 1 -9.47 10.10 4.51
C VAL A 1 -10.49 10.46 5.58
N ASP A 2 -10.66 9.59 6.59
CA ASP A 2 -11.45 9.89 7.77
C ASP A 2 -10.64 10.80 8.71
N PRO A 3 -11.15 11.97 9.13
CA PRO A 3 -10.45 12.83 10.08
C PRO A 3 -10.29 12.20 11.48
N ASN A 4 -11.07 11.19 11.79
CA ASN A 4 -11.02 10.46 13.06
C ASN A 4 -10.14 9.19 12.99
N ASP A 5 -9.43 8.95 11.89
CA ASP A 5 -8.54 7.80 11.77
C ASP A 5 -7.48 7.84 12.89
N PRO A 6 -7.30 6.74 13.67
CA PRO A 6 -6.34 6.69 14.77
C PRO A 6 -4.89 6.96 14.34
N ALA A 7 -4.57 6.85 13.06
CA ALA A 7 -3.25 7.21 12.53
C ALA A 7 -2.88 8.68 12.79
N PHE A 8 -3.85 9.59 12.89
CA PHE A 8 -3.58 11.00 13.20
C PHE A 8 -3.03 11.20 14.63
N SER A 9 -3.41 10.35 15.58
CA SER A 9 -2.88 10.37 16.94
C SER A 9 -1.57 9.59 17.12
N LYS A 10 -1.19 8.76 16.14
CA LYS A 10 0.00 7.91 16.17
C LYS A 10 0.75 7.96 14.84
N PRO A 11 1.46 9.08 14.54
CA PRO A 11 2.25 9.20 13.32
C PRO A 11 3.27 8.07 13.20
N SER A 12 3.29 7.40 12.05
CA SER A 12 4.11 6.20 11.83
C SER A 12 4.82 6.16 10.47
N LYS A 13 4.43 7.00 9.51
CA LYS A 13 5.00 6.98 8.16
C LYS A 13 6.24 7.87 8.10
N PRO A 14 7.45 7.32 7.88
CA PRO A 14 8.67 8.12 7.76
C PRO A 14 8.69 8.87 6.43
N ILE A 15 9.01 10.17 6.49
CA ILE A 15 9.14 11.05 5.33
C ILE A 15 10.37 11.93 5.43
N GLY A 16 10.73 12.57 4.31
CA GLY A 16 11.83 13.54 4.25
C GLY A 16 13.22 12.90 4.36
N PRO A 17 14.25 13.68 4.66
CA PRO A 17 15.63 13.22 4.76
C PRO A 17 15.87 12.39 6.01
N VAL A 18 16.97 11.63 5.98
CA VAL A 18 17.48 10.91 7.16
C VAL A 18 18.35 11.83 7.99
N TYR A 19 18.12 11.86 9.29
CA TYR A 19 18.83 12.66 10.28
C TYR A 19 19.65 11.77 11.22
N THR A 20 20.73 12.31 11.78
CA THR A 20 21.37 11.73 12.96
C THR A 20 20.48 11.96 14.18
N GLN A 21 20.72 11.25 15.30
CA GLN A 21 19.96 11.43 16.54
C GLN A 21 19.97 12.92 16.99
N ALA A 22 21.16 13.54 17.04
CA ALA A 22 21.28 14.94 17.48
C ALA A 22 20.52 15.92 16.59
N GLN A 23 20.55 15.71 15.27
CA GLN A 23 19.79 16.51 14.32
C GLN A 23 18.28 16.30 14.49
N ALA A 24 17.85 15.05 14.69
CA ALA A 24 16.44 14.72 14.90
C ALA A 24 15.90 15.39 16.16
N ASP A 25 16.63 15.36 17.26
CA ASP A 25 16.26 16.01 18.53
C ASP A 25 16.14 17.52 18.37
N ALA A 26 17.07 18.15 17.64
CA ALA A 26 17.04 19.58 17.37
C ALA A 26 15.82 19.97 16.52
N VAL A 27 15.56 19.24 15.44
CA VAL A 27 14.42 19.50 14.52
C VAL A 27 13.09 19.22 15.23
N ALA A 28 13.01 18.15 16.04
CA ALA A 28 11.83 17.83 16.84
C ALA A 28 11.44 18.99 17.76
N LYS A 29 12.42 19.57 18.48
CA LYS A 29 12.20 20.75 19.35
C LYS A 29 11.81 22.00 18.57
N GLN A 30 12.50 22.27 17.46
CA GLN A 30 12.29 23.51 16.70
C GLN A 30 10.96 23.51 15.94
N ARG A 31 10.54 22.35 15.38
CA ARG A 31 9.40 22.24 14.46
C ARG A 31 8.22 21.50 15.07
N HIS A 32 8.34 20.98 16.28
CA HIS A 32 7.34 20.13 16.94
C HIS A 32 6.96 18.89 16.11
N TRP A 33 7.94 18.33 15.41
CA TRP A 33 7.74 17.15 14.60
C TRP A 33 7.91 15.87 15.40
N ALA A 34 7.06 14.88 15.14
CA ALA A 34 7.32 13.52 15.56
C ALA A 34 8.50 12.96 14.74
N MET A 35 9.51 12.45 15.43
CA MET A 35 10.68 11.83 14.82
C MET A 35 10.75 10.36 15.25
N GLY A 36 11.21 9.48 14.37
CA GLY A 36 11.35 8.06 14.69
C GLY A 36 12.48 7.40 13.90
N PRO A 37 12.96 6.23 14.36
CA PRO A 37 14.02 5.50 13.71
C PRO A 37 13.56 5.00 12.31
N ASP A 38 14.46 5.10 11.35
CA ASP A 38 14.29 4.55 10.00
C ASP A 38 15.66 4.14 9.44
N GLY A 39 15.88 2.83 9.30
CA GLY A 39 17.16 2.27 8.92
C GLY A 39 18.27 2.63 9.94
N LYS A 40 19.32 3.29 9.47
CA LYS A 40 20.48 3.69 10.30
C LYS A 40 20.35 5.10 10.90
N GLY A 41 19.20 5.75 10.77
CA GLY A 41 18.99 7.11 11.24
C GLY A 41 17.56 7.37 11.70
N TYR A 42 17.15 8.63 11.65
CA TYR A 42 15.85 9.11 12.08
C TYR A 42 15.19 9.90 10.97
N ARG A 43 13.88 9.77 10.83
CA ARG A 43 13.09 10.56 9.90
C ARG A 43 11.88 11.17 10.60
N ARG A 44 11.32 12.22 10.00
CA ARG A 44 10.03 12.74 10.42
C ARG A 44 8.96 11.67 10.23
N LEU A 45 8.11 11.48 11.23
CA LEU A 45 6.93 10.64 11.16
C LEU A 45 5.69 11.49 10.94
N VAL A 46 4.85 11.08 10.01
CA VAL A 46 3.52 11.68 9.77
C VAL A 46 2.43 10.64 9.89
N ALA A 47 1.19 11.10 10.05
CA ALA A 47 0.03 10.22 10.00
C ALA A 47 -0.05 9.47 8.66
N SER A 48 -0.48 8.22 8.68
CA SER A 48 -0.75 7.43 7.48
C SER A 48 -2.15 6.80 7.58
N PRO A 49 -3.21 7.63 7.45
CA PRO A 49 -4.58 7.16 7.52
C PRO A 49 -4.94 6.29 6.31
N LYS A 50 -5.93 5.43 6.48
CA LYS A 50 -6.45 4.62 5.38
C LYS A 50 -7.21 5.50 4.38
N PRO A 51 -7.05 5.29 3.06
CA PRO A 51 -7.89 5.95 2.07
C PRO A 51 -9.33 5.43 2.18
N VAL A 52 -10.30 6.34 2.13
CA VAL A 52 -11.73 6.03 2.24
C VAL A 52 -12.44 6.19 0.90
N SER A 53 -12.05 7.19 0.12
CA SER A 53 -12.64 7.46 -1.20
C SER A 53 -11.65 8.21 -2.09
N ILE A 54 -11.88 8.13 -3.40
CA ILE A 54 -11.07 8.80 -4.42
C ILE A 54 -12.00 9.77 -5.17
N PRO A 55 -11.91 11.09 -4.94
CA PRO A 55 -12.79 12.07 -5.58
C PRO A 55 -12.76 12.04 -7.11
N ALA A 56 -11.60 11.71 -7.69
CA ALA A 56 -11.43 11.61 -9.14
C ALA A 56 -12.00 10.33 -9.77
N LEU A 57 -12.58 9.41 -9.00
CA LEU A 57 -12.97 8.07 -9.44
C LEU A 57 -13.90 8.09 -10.66
N ASN A 58 -14.90 8.99 -10.68
CA ASN A 58 -15.83 9.07 -11.82
C ASN A 58 -15.15 9.53 -13.11
N ALA A 59 -14.20 10.48 -13.00
CA ALA A 59 -13.40 10.91 -14.16
C ALA A 59 -12.51 9.79 -14.67
N ILE A 60 -11.89 9.02 -13.77
CA ILE A 60 -11.06 7.86 -14.10
C ILE A 60 -11.91 6.79 -14.82
N ARG A 61 -13.10 6.46 -14.28
CA ARG A 61 -14.04 5.52 -14.92
C ARG A 61 -14.41 5.96 -16.34
N TRP A 62 -14.72 7.25 -16.51
CA TRP A 62 -15.08 7.79 -17.81
C TRP A 62 -13.94 7.67 -18.83
N LEU A 63 -12.71 8.02 -18.43
CA LEU A 63 -11.53 7.90 -19.29
C LEU A 63 -11.27 6.46 -19.69
N LEU A 64 -11.32 5.52 -18.75
CA LEU A 64 -11.15 4.09 -19.01
C LEU A 64 -12.23 3.56 -19.98
N ALA A 65 -13.49 3.95 -19.80
CA ALA A 65 -14.59 3.55 -20.68
C ALA A 65 -14.42 4.06 -22.13
N HIS A 66 -13.63 5.12 -22.34
CA HIS A 66 -13.29 5.67 -23.64
C HIS A 66 -11.92 5.21 -24.17
N GLY A 67 -11.36 4.14 -23.59
CA GLY A 67 -10.12 3.50 -24.07
C GLY A 67 -8.83 4.23 -23.67
N SER A 68 -8.89 5.19 -22.74
CA SER A 68 -7.69 5.88 -22.26
C SER A 68 -6.89 5.01 -21.29
N LEU A 69 -5.57 5.09 -21.37
CA LEU A 69 -4.68 4.62 -20.30
C LEU A 69 -4.60 5.69 -19.22
N VAL A 70 -4.92 5.33 -17.98
CA VAL A 70 -4.98 6.28 -16.86
C VAL A 70 -3.85 6.02 -15.87
N ILE A 71 -3.03 7.04 -15.60
CA ILE A 71 -2.05 7.05 -14.51
C ILE A 71 -2.66 7.87 -13.36
N ALA A 72 -2.87 7.22 -12.22
CA ALA A 72 -3.55 7.83 -11.07
C ALA A 72 -2.87 7.48 -9.74
N ALA A 73 -3.30 8.14 -8.67
CA ALA A 73 -2.87 7.93 -7.29
C ALA A 73 -1.40 8.28 -6.96
N GLY A 74 -0.46 8.15 -7.89
CA GLY A 74 0.96 8.46 -7.65
C GLY A 74 1.50 7.79 -6.38
N GLY A 75 2.01 8.56 -5.42
CA GLY A 75 2.51 8.06 -4.13
C GLY A 75 1.43 7.75 -3.08
N GLY A 76 0.14 7.77 -3.43
CA GLY A 76 -1.00 7.53 -2.53
C GLY A 76 -2.08 8.62 -2.61
N GLY A 77 -1.86 9.64 -3.46
CA GLY A 77 -2.75 10.79 -3.60
C GLY A 77 -2.55 11.86 -2.52
N ILE A 78 -3.21 13.00 -2.70
CA ILE A 78 -3.22 14.10 -1.72
C ILE A 78 -4.31 13.80 -0.68
N PRO A 79 -3.95 13.64 0.62
CA PRO A 79 -4.93 13.38 1.66
C PRO A 79 -5.80 14.61 1.92
N ILE A 80 -7.10 14.42 1.83
CA ILE A 80 -8.10 15.46 2.07
C ILE A 80 -9.20 14.94 2.99
N THR A 81 -9.82 15.87 3.72
CA THR A 81 -11.02 15.63 4.54
C THR A 81 -12.12 16.63 4.17
N ARG A 82 -13.35 16.36 4.58
CA ARG A 82 -14.39 17.39 4.54
C ARG A 82 -14.03 18.52 5.49
N LYS A 83 -14.35 19.76 5.12
CA LYS A 83 -14.23 20.89 6.04
C LYS A 83 -15.21 20.75 7.20
N PRO A 84 -14.93 21.34 8.38
CA PRO A 84 -15.83 21.31 9.54
C PRO A 84 -17.21 21.90 9.28
N ASP A 85 -17.29 22.90 8.38
CA ASP A 85 -18.56 23.50 7.95
C ASP A 85 -19.38 22.62 6.98
N GLY A 86 -18.83 21.46 6.58
CA GLY A 86 -19.44 20.55 5.63
C GLY A 86 -19.35 20.98 4.16
N VAL A 87 -18.83 22.17 3.88
CA VAL A 87 -18.75 22.75 2.53
C VAL A 87 -17.34 22.63 1.95
N GLY A 88 -17.18 21.66 1.06
CA GLY A 88 -15.91 21.42 0.37
C GLY A 88 -14.92 20.53 1.13
N MET A 89 -13.71 20.48 0.60
CA MET A 89 -12.61 19.65 1.08
C MET A 89 -11.43 20.54 1.51
N GLN A 90 -10.61 20.01 2.41
CA GLN A 90 -9.34 20.62 2.82
C GLN A 90 -8.25 19.56 2.88
N GLY A 91 -7.00 19.98 2.57
CA GLY A 91 -5.82 19.15 2.75
C GLY A 91 -5.53 18.90 4.23
N VAL A 92 -4.99 17.73 4.53
CA VAL A 92 -4.53 17.37 5.88
C VAL A 92 -3.08 16.90 5.83
N GLU A 93 -2.34 17.11 6.93
CA GLU A 93 -0.95 16.71 7.03
C GLU A 93 -0.84 15.20 7.30
N ALA A 94 -0.74 14.44 6.23
CA ALA A 94 -0.67 12.98 6.26
C ALA A 94 -0.04 12.45 4.96
N VAL A 95 0.30 11.17 4.93
CA VAL A 95 0.72 10.46 3.72
C VAL A 95 -0.06 9.16 3.63
N ILE A 96 -0.92 9.04 2.61
CA ILE A 96 -1.64 7.81 2.33
C ILE A 96 -0.65 6.78 1.76
N ASP A 97 -0.74 5.53 2.21
CA ASP A 97 0.04 4.45 1.64
C ASP A 97 -0.40 4.16 0.20
N LYS A 98 0.56 4.11 -0.74
CA LYS A 98 0.28 3.96 -2.17
C LYS A 98 -0.34 2.60 -2.50
N ASP A 99 0.04 1.54 -1.78
CA ASP A 99 -0.46 0.19 -2.03
C ASP A 99 -1.93 0.09 -1.60
N LEU A 100 -2.28 0.71 -0.46
CA LEU A 100 -3.68 0.81 0.01
C LEU A 100 -4.53 1.68 -0.91
N CYS A 101 -3.99 2.80 -1.41
CA CYS A 101 -4.70 3.65 -2.36
C CYS A 101 -4.95 2.93 -3.69
N SER A 102 -3.96 2.20 -4.19
CA SER A 102 -4.07 1.40 -5.42
C SER A 102 -5.08 0.27 -5.26
N SER A 103 -5.10 -0.38 -4.10
CA SER A 103 -6.10 -1.40 -3.79
C SER A 103 -7.52 -0.83 -3.77
N LEU A 104 -7.73 0.31 -3.10
CA LEU A 104 -9.02 1.00 -3.11
C LEU A 104 -9.46 1.36 -4.53
N LEU A 105 -8.55 1.94 -5.33
CA LEU A 105 -8.84 2.27 -6.73
C LEU A 105 -9.24 1.03 -7.54
N ALA A 106 -8.50 -0.06 -7.40
CA ALA A 106 -8.78 -1.32 -8.10
C ALA A 106 -10.13 -1.92 -7.69
N ILE A 107 -10.47 -1.88 -6.40
CA ILE A 107 -11.77 -2.33 -5.87
C ILE A 107 -12.90 -1.50 -6.47
N GLU A 108 -12.79 -0.18 -6.40
CA GLU A 108 -13.81 0.75 -6.87
C GLU A 108 -14.00 0.70 -8.40
N LEU A 109 -12.93 0.42 -9.15
CA LEU A 109 -12.98 0.22 -10.60
C LEU A 109 -13.44 -1.19 -11.00
N GLN A 110 -13.57 -2.12 -10.04
CA GLN A 110 -13.82 -3.54 -10.32
C GLN A 110 -12.76 -4.15 -11.25
N ALA A 111 -11.51 -3.74 -11.07
CA ALA A 111 -10.39 -4.18 -11.90
C ALA A 111 -10.34 -5.72 -11.96
N ASP A 112 -9.90 -6.28 -13.08
CA ASP A 112 -9.82 -7.73 -13.25
C ASP A 112 -8.66 -8.34 -12.48
N ARG A 113 -7.64 -7.54 -12.19
CA ARG A 113 -6.45 -7.96 -11.45
C ARG A 113 -5.77 -6.77 -10.78
N LEU A 114 -5.17 -7.00 -9.60
CA LEU A 114 -4.28 -6.04 -8.96
C LEU A 114 -2.85 -6.59 -9.02
N ILE A 115 -1.93 -5.83 -9.61
CA ILE A 115 -0.50 -6.16 -9.63
C ILE A 115 0.23 -5.15 -8.75
N ILE A 116 0.97 -5.63 -7.77
CA ILE A 116 1.85 -4.82 -6.92
C ILE A 116 3.30 -5.18 -7.28
N ALA A 117 3.91 -4.33 -8.09
CA ALA A 117 5.31 -4.49 -8.49
C ALA A 117 6.25 -3.94 -7.41
N THR A 118 7.31 -4.67 -7.12
CA THR A 118 8.30 -4.35 -6.09
C THR A 118 9.69 -4.81 -6.53
N ASP A 119 10.68 -4.67 -5.66
CA ASP A 119 12.10 -5.02 -5.87
C ASP A 119 12.44 -6.49 -5.57
N VAL A 120 11.48 -7.26 -5.09
CA VAL A 120 11.66 -8.69 -4.81
C VAL A 120 10.76 -9.56 -5.67
N ALA A 121 11.22 -10.78 -5.99
CA ALA A 121 10.53 -11.66 -6.92
C ALA A 121 9.18 -12.18 -6.40
N ALA A 122 8.98 -12.26 -5.09
CA ALA A 122 7.77 -12.81 -4.47
C ALA A 122 7.62 -12.32 -3.02
N VAL A 123 6.55 -12.69 -2.36
CA VAL A 123 6.41 -12.61 -0.90
C VAL A 123 7.17 -13.79 -0.30
N TYR A 124 8.06 -13.51 0.64
CA TYR A 124 8.85 -14.53 1.32
C TYR A 124 8.43 -14.69 2.77
N LEU A 125 8.38 -15.93 3.23
CA LEU A 125 8.44 -16.24 4.65
C LEU A 125 9.89 -16.29 5.10
N ASN A 126 10.16 -15.89 6.34
CA ASN A 126 11.49 -15.89 6.98
C ASN A 126 12.55 -15.13 6.16
N TRP A 127 12.15 -13.97 5.58
CA TRP A 127 13.04 -13.14 4.76
C TRP A 127 14.34 -12.81 5.51
N GLY A 128 15.48 -13.03 4.83
CA GLY A 128 16.81 -12.81 5.40
C GLY A 128 17.34 -13.93 6.30
N GLN A 129 16.62 -15.04 6.44
CA GLN A 129 17.05 -16.23 7.16
C GLN A 129 17.44 -17.37 6.21
N ALA A 130 18.13 -18.38 6.72
CA ALA A 130 18.59 -19.52 5.93
C ALA A 130 17.42 -20.38 5.37
N ASP A 131 16.28 -20.34 6.02
CA ASP A 131 15.04 -21.04 5.64
C ASP A 131 14.03 -20.13 4.90
N ALA A 132 14.51 -19.00 4.36
CA ALA A 132 13.66 -18.11 3.57
C ALA A 132 13.06 -18.86 2.37
N ARG A 133 11.72 -18.78 2.22
CA ARG A 133 11.02 -19.41 1.11
C ARG A 133 9.99 -18.48 0.47
N ALA A 134 9.95 -18.49 -0.85
CA ALA A 134 8.95 -17.76 -1.61
C ALA A 134 7.58 -18.44 -1.51
N LEU A 135 6.54 -17.63 -1.39
CA LEU A 135 5.16 -18.07 -1.57
C LEU A 135 4.80 -17.91 -3.06
N VAL A 136 4.39 -19.00 -3.71
CA VAL A 136 3.99 -18.98 -5.13
C VAL A 136 2.50 -18.73 -5.27
N ASN A 137 1.69 -19.56 -4.61
CA ASN A 137 0.23 -19.41 -4.57
C ASN A 137 -0.22 -19.40 -3.11
N THR A 138 -1.16 -18.53 -2.80
CA THR A 138 -1.67 -18.39 -1.43
C THR A 138 -3.05 -17.72 -1.42
N THR A 139 -3.66 -17.69 -0.23
CA THR A 139 -4.94 -17.02 0.02
C THR A 139 -4.78 -15.91 1.04
N PRO A 140 -5.71 -14.94 1.11
CA PRO A 140 -5.73 -13.96 2.18
C PRO A 140 -5.79 -14.57 3.60
N GLU A 141 -6.40 -15.72 3.75
CA GLU A 141 -6.53 -16.45 5.01
C GLU A 141 -5.20 -17.06 5.46
N GLU A 142 -4.46 -17.67 4.54
CA GLU A 142 -3.11 -18.17 4.80
C GLU A 142 -2.15 -17.04 5.16
N LEU A 143 -2.19 -15.95 4.38
CA LEU A 143 -1.34 -14.77 4.63
C LEU A 143 -1.62 -14.10 5.98
N ALA A 144 -2.84 -14.18 6.50
CA ALA A 144 -3.18 -13.65 7.81
C ALA A 144 -2.47 -14.37 8.97
N GLY A 145 -2.00 -15.59 8.74
CA GLY A 145 -1.23 -16.38 9.72
C GLY A 145 0.24 -15.97 9.85
N TYR A 146 0.74 -15.07 9.00
CA TYR A 146 2.15 -14.69 8.97
C TYR A 146 2.37 -13.22 9.32
N ALA A 147 3.53 -12.94 9.91
CA ALA A 147 4.01 -11.58 10.15
C ALA A 147 4.95 -11.13 9.03
N PHE A 148 4.70 -9.95 8.48
CA PHE A 148 5.52 -9.34 7.43
C PHE A 148 6.13 -8.02 7.91
N ALA A 149 7.24 -7.60 7.30
CA ALA A 149 7.91 -6.35 7.63
C ALA A 149 6.96 -5.15 7.46
N THR A 150 6.69 -4.44 8.56
CA THR A 150 5.67 -3.38 8.66
C THR A 150 5.91 -2.18 7.73
N GLY A 151 7.16 -1.87 7.42
CA GLY A 151 7.53 -0.73 6.56
C GLY A 151 7.57 -1.04 5.06
N SER A 152 7.48 -2.31 4.65
CA SER A 152 7.69 -2.69 3.24
C SER A 152 6.67 -3.70 2.74
N MET A 153 6.72 -4.95 3.16
CA MET A 153 5.90 -6.03 2.61
C MET A 153 4.48 -6.07 3.22
N ALA A 154 4.32 -5.76 4.50
CA ALA A 154 3.01 -5.83 5.17
C ALA A 154 1.93 -4.95 4.50
N PRO A 155 2.19 -3.68 4.11
CA PRO A 155 1.21 -2.87 3.37
C PRO A 155 0.80 -3.48 2.03
N LYS A 156 1.75 -4.07 1.30
CA LYS A 156 1.50 -4.73 0.01
C LYS A 156 0.59 -5.94 0.16
N VAL A 157 0.92 -6.81 1.12
CA VAL A 157 0.09 -7.99 1.45
C VAL A 157 -1.30 -7.56 1.89
N ALA A 158 -1.41 -6.55 2.77
CA ALA A 158 -2.70 -6.04 3.21
C ALA A 158 -3.54 -5.48 2.05
N ALA A 159 -2.93 -4.71 1.14
CA ALA A 159 -3.58 -4.17 -0.04
C ALA A 159 -4.07 -5.26 -1.00
N ALA A 160 -3.22 -6.25 -1.29
CA ALA A 160 -3.57 -7.39 -2.15
C ALA A 160 -4.71 -8.22 -1.53
N CYS A 161 -4.63 -8.55 -0.23
CA CYS A 161 -5.68 -9.28 0.47
C CYS A 161 -7.01 -8.52 0.50
N ALA A 162 -6.97 -7.20 0.70
CA ALA A 162 -8.18 -6.37 0.67
C ALA A 162 -8.87 -6.42 -0.69
N PHE A 163 -8.09 -6.31 -1.78
CA PHE A 163 -8.62 -6.44 -3.14
C PHE A 163 -9.24 -7.81 -3.39
N VAL A 164 -8.54 -8.89 -3.04
CA VAL A 164 -9.03 -10.26 -3.25
C VAL A 164 -10.33 -10.50 -2.48
N ARG A 165 -10.40 -10.10 -1.20
CA ARG A 165 -11.60 -10.26 -0.38
C ARG A 165 -12.80 -9.44 -0.90
N ALA A 166 -12.54 -8.22 -1.37
CA ALA A 166 -13.61 -7.33 -1.82
C ALA A 166 -14.15 -7.71 -3.20
N THR A 167 -13.33 -8.28 -4.08
CA THR A 167 -13.69 -8.50 -5.49
C THR A 167 -13.85 -9.98 -5.87
N GLY A 168 -13.29 -10.90 -5.09
CA GLY A 168 -13.14 -12.31 -5.47
C GLY A 168 -12.15 -12.55 -6.60
N LYS A 169 -11.43 -11.51 -7.05
CA LYS A 169 -10.48 -11.57 -8.15
C LYS A 169 -9.05 -11.71 -7.63
N ARG A 170 -8.09 -11.98 -8.51
CA ARG A 170 -6.70 -12.26 -8.14
C ARG A 170 -5.88 -11.00 -7.97
N ALA A 171 -4.96 -11.03 -7.00
CA ALA A 171 -3.86 -10.07 -6.90
C ALA A 171 -2.52 -10.81 -7.03
N VAL A 172 -1.47 -10.08 -7.43
CA VAL A 172 -0.11 -10.63 -7.50
C VAL A 172 0.89 -9.60 -6.97
N ILE A 173 1.90 -10.09 -6.22
CA ILE A 173 3.01 -9.28 -5.71
C ILE A 173 4.30 -9.91 -6.24
N GLY A 174 5.16 -9.12 -6.90
CA GLY A 174 6.41 -9.64 -7.44
C GLY A 174 7.29 -8.56 -8.10
N SER A 175 8.32 -9.01 -8.80
CA SER A 175 9.32 -8.11 -9.38
C SER A 175 8.76 -7.25 -10.50
N LEU A 176 9.14 -5.96 -10.49
CA LEU A 176 8.87 -5.02 -11.58
C LEU A 176 9.37 -5.54 -12.94
N GLU A 177 10.43 -6.34 -12.94
CA GLU A 177 11.04 -6.89 -14.16
C GLU A 177 10.23 -8.07 -14.75
N GLN A 178 9.24 -8.62 -14.01
CA GLN A 178 8.50 -9.82 -14.38
C GLN A 178 6.99 -9.57 -14.51
N ILE A 179 6.55 -8.37 -14.87
CA ILE A 179 5.13 -7.99 -14.92
C ILE A 179 4.34 -8.89 -15.88
N GLU A 180 4.89 -9.21 -17.05
CA GLU A 180 4.24 -10.08 -18.05
C GLU A 180 4.07 -11.50 -17.50
N ASP A 181 5.11 -12.06 -16.88
CA ASP A 181 5.05 -13.38 -16.25
C ASP A 181 4.08 -13.40 -15.04
N MET A 182 4.02 -12.32 -14.26
CA MET A 182 3.04 -12.16 -13.19
C MET A 182 1.61 -12.17 -13.72
N LEU A 183 1.36 -11.50 -14.85
CA LEU A 183 0.07 -11.51 -15.53
C LEU A 183 -0.29 -12.91 -16.05
N ALA A 184 0.67 -13.63 -16.59
CA ALA A 184 0.51 -15.00 -17.05
C ALA A 184 0.34 -16.02 -15.89
N GLY A 185 0.69 -15.63 -14.66
CA GLY A 185 0.64 -16.50 -13.49
C GLY A 185 1.90 -17.34 -13.27
N HIS A 186 2.99 -17.02 -13.96
CA HIS A 186 4.26 -17.76 -13.93
C HIS A 186 5.27 -17.16 -12.95
N ALA A 187 5.05 -15.94 -12.47
CA ALA A 187 5.93 -15.25 -11.51
C ALA A 187 5.14 -14.55 -10.40
N GLY A 188 5.86 -14.10 -9.37
CA GLY A 188 5.30 -13.44 -8.21
C GLY A 188 4.56 -14.38 -7.27
N THR A 189 4.02 -13.81 -6.20
CA THR A 189 3.07 -14.48 -5.31
C THR A 189 1.67 -14.21 -5.82
N GLN A 190 1.01 -15.24 -6.31
CA GLN A 190 -0.38 -15.20 -6.77
C GLN A 190 -1.31 -15.34 -5.56
N ILE A 191 -2.18 -14.38 -5.33
CA ILE A 191 -3.13 -14.34 -4.23
C ILE A 191 -4.54 -14.46 -4.79
N SER A 192 -5.27 -15.50 -4.39
CA SER A 192 -6.62 -15.81 -4.88
C SER A 192 -7.57 -16.14 -3.73
N PRO A 193 -8.90 -16.04 -3.93
CA PRO A 193 -9.87 -16.33 -2.88
C PRO A 193 -9.90 -17.82 -2.46
N ILE A 194 -9.41 -18.70 -3.31
CA ILE A 194 -9.34 -20.16 -3.07
C ILE A 194 -7.92 -20.61 -3.38
N ALA A 195 -7.35 -21.47 -2.53
CA ALA A 195 -6.04 -22.07 -2.76
C ALA A 195 -6.01 -22.78 -4.13
N TYR A 196 -5.06 -22.38 -4.97
CA TYR A 196 -4.88 -23.02 -6.28
C TYR A 196 -4.29 -24.40 -6.08
N GLN A 197 -5.07 -25.44 -6.30
CA GLN A 197 -4.49 -26.75 -6.57
C GLN A 197 -3.93 -26.69 -8.00
N VAL A 198 -2.61 -26.71 -8.14
CA VAL A 198 -1.97 -26.94 -9.45
C VAL A 198 -2.43 -28.33 -9.86
N ALA A 199 -3.19 -28.41 -10.95
CA ALA A 199 -3.46 -29.70 -11.58
C ALA A 199 -2.10 -30.28 -11.97
N SER A 200 -1.75 -31.41 -11.36
CA SER A 200 -0.56 -32.21 -11.59
C SER A 200 -0.54 -32.77 -13.01
#